data_42847815b85d7dabdc490ad0571fc2ee
#
_entry.id   42847815b85d7dabdc490ad0571fc2ee
#
_cell.length_a   1.000
_cell.length_b   1.000
_cell.length_c   1.000
_cell.angle_alpha   90.00
_cell.angle_beta   90.00
_cell.angle_gamma   90.00
#
_symmetry.space_group_name_H-M   'P 1'
#
loop_
_entity.id
_entity.type
_entity.pdbx_description
1 polymer ?
#
loop_
_entity_poly.entity_id
_entity_poly.type
_entity_poly.pdbx_seq_one_letter_code
_entity_poly.pdbx_strand_id
1 'polypeptide(L)'
;DMHRDALTVFSNLDHGLNGGHGAVQGFLTSIKKEEAAGFPEKNISLDQAAAEFVGSKTRFPSINTGIVHGTDMCWTRAGVHVPPINNPAMLFRGLFVSPPQSKADVERMRLEHRGSVLDVLRDSARALHRTLNAADQNKLDQYLTSVRDVERRLQMSKEWLHRPKPKPSIEEVLDEERQQIDEVELFYDLMALALQTDSTRVATFETGLGFRTSELDLGSYHGLSHHGKSEDRIGQLQVVESFLTTKLSNFLVRLKEAQVFD
;
A
#
# COMPACT_ATOMS: atom_id res chain seq x y z
N ASP A 1 -8.35 -16.64 20.57
CA ASP A 1 -9.59 -17.23 20.01
C ASP A 1 -10.70 -16.20 19.68
N MET A 2 -10.51 -14.94 20.02
CA MET A 2 -11.50 -13.85 19.87
C MET A 2 -11.95 -13.64 18.41
N HIS A 3 -11.12 -13.97 17.43
CA HIS A 3 -11.39 -13.74 16.00
C HIS A 3 -11.67 -15.04 15.23
N ARG A 4 -11.74 -16.20 15.90
CA ARG A 4 -11.81 -17.52 15.25
C ARG A 4 -12.94 -17.63 14.23
N ASP A 5 -14.09 -17.11 14.55
CA ASP A 5 -15.28 -17.22 13.68
C ASP A 5 -15.24 -16.26 12.47
N ALA A 6 -14.32 -15.29 12.49
CA ALA A 6 -14.13 -14.30 11.43
C ALA A 6 -12.79 -14.46 10.68
N LEU A 7 -11.99 -15.51 11.02
CA LEU A 7 -10.66 -15.73 10.47
C LEU A 7 -10.59 -17.04 9.71
N THR A 8 -10.14 -17.01 8.46
CA THR A 8 -9.78 -18.20 7.69
C THR A 8 -8.27 -18.24 7.49
N VAL A 9 -7.63 -19.29 7.95
CA VAL A 9 -6.18 -19.51 7.78
C VAL A 9 -5.97 -20.54 6.68
N PHE A 10 -5.23 -20.15 5.65
CA PHE A 10 -4.81 -21.04 4.58
C PHE A 10 -3.41 -21.58 4.89
N SER A 11 -3.21 -22.87 4.77
CA SER A 11 -1.92 -23.54 4.94
C SER A 11 -1.56 -24.36 3.71
N ASN A 12 -0.30 -24.78 3.62
CA ASN A 12 0.22 -25.56 2.49
C ASN A 12 0.10 -24.86 1.13
N LEU A 13 0.09 -23.53 1.14
CA LEU A 13 0.18 -22.74 -0.09
C LEU A 13 1.67 -22.55 -0.43
N ASP A 14 2.05 -22.95 -1.63
CA ASP A 14 3.40 -22.79 -2.15
C ASP A 14 3.35 -22.29 -3.59
N HIS A 15 4.09 -21.25 -3.90
CA HIS A 15 4.25 -20.70 -5.26
C HIS A 15 5.67 -20.92 -5.80
N GLY A 16 6.44 -21.80 -5.18
CA GLY A 16 7.77 -22.21 -5.63
C GLY A 16 8.84 -21.13 -5.51
N LEU A 17 8.64 -20.15 -4.63
CA LEU A 17 9.68 -19.17 -4.28
C LEU A 17 10.61 -19.77 -3.23
N ASN A 18 11.92 -19.80 -3.54
CA ASN A 18 12.94 -20.24 -2.61
C ASN A 18 13.54 -19.04 -1.86
N GLY A 19 13.34 -19.00 -0.54
CA GLY A 19 13.91 -17.98 0.35
C GLY A 19 13.14 -16.67 0.44
N GLY A 20 13.33 -15.95 1.55
CA GLY A 20 12.54 -14.78 1.92
C GLY A 20 12.81 -13.51 1.11
N HIS A 21 14.04 -13.31 0.62
CA HIS A 21 14.46 -12.03 0.03
C HIS A 21 13.75 -11.67 -1.30
N GLY A 22 13.29 -12.64 -2.07
CA GLY A 22 12.54 -12.44 -3.31
C GLY A 22 11.03 -12.62 -3.17
N ALA A 23 10.55 -12.99 -1.97
CA ALA A 23 9.16 -13.38 -1.77
C ALA A 23 8.21 -12.20 -1.56
N VAL A 24 8.71 -11.04 -1.13
CA VAL A 24 7.88 -9.86 -0.78
C VAL A 24 7.02 -9.43 -1.97
N GLN A 25 7.61 -9.27 -3.14
CA GLN A 25 6.87 -8.93 -4.36
C GLN A 25 5.84 -10.00 -4.72
N GLY A 26 6.19 -11.28 -4.56
CA GLY A 26 5.32 -12.42 -4.86
C GLY A 26 4.14 -12.57 -3.91
N PHE A 27 4.21 -11.98 -2.72
CA PHE A 27 3.20 -12.18 -1.67
C PHE A 27 1.80 -11.71 -2.10
N LEU A 28 1.68 -10.54 -2.70
CA LEU A 28 0.40 -10.02 -3.19
C LEU A 28 0.21 -10.14 -4.70
N THR A 29 1.26 -10.44 -5.46
CA THR A 29 1.18 -10.57 -6.93
C THR A 29 1.11 -12.01 -7.41
N SER A 30 1.56 -12.97 -6.59
CA SER A 30 1.77 -14.38 -6.96
C SER A 30 2.74 -14.59 -8.13
N ILE A 31 3.60 -13.61 -8.42
CA ILE A 31 4.57 -13.64 -9.52
C ILE A 31 5.98 -13.56 -8.95
N LYS A 32 6.87 -14.41 -9.42
CA LYS A 32 8.29 -14.33 -9.08
C LYS A 32 8.91 -13.06 -9.64
N LYS A 33 9.83 -12.44 -8.89
CA LYS A 33 10.48 -11.20 -9.29
C LYS A 33 11.13 -11.28 -10.67
N GLU A 34 11.74 -12.42 -10.98
CA GLU A 34 12.41 -12.69 -12.25
C GLU A 34 11.42 -12.78 -13.42
N GLU A 35 10.18 -13.17 -13.15
CA GLU A 35 9.12 -13.31 -14.15
C GLU A 35 8.33 -12.01 -14.33
N ALA A 36 8.39 -11.09 -13.36
CA ALA A 36 7.61 -9.86 -13.34
C ALA A 36 7.90 -8.96 -14.55
N ALA A 37 9.15 -8.87 -14.98
CA ALA A 37 9.55 -8.06 -16.13
C ALA A 37 8.99 -8.58 -17.46
N GLY A 38 8.68 -9.89 -17.55
CA GLY A 38 8.12 -10.51 -18.76
C GLY A 38 6.59 -10.48 -18.83
N PHE A 39 5.91 -10.19 -17.71
CA PHE A 39 4.44 -10.24 -17.60
C PHE A 39 3.89 -9.02 -16.83
N PRO A 40 4.04 -7.80 -17.37
CA PRO A 40 3.61 -6.57 -16.67
C PRO A 40 2.13 -6.59 -16.25
N GLU A 41 1.25 -7.15 -17.09
CA GLU A 41 -0.19 -7.27 -16.82
C GLU A 41 -0.53 -8.26 -15.68
N LYS A 42 0.43 -9.11 -15.28
CA LYS A 42 0.31 -10.03 -14.16
C LYS A 42 0.96 -9.51 -12.89
N ASN A 43 1.64 -8.37 -12.95
CA ASN A 43 2.30 -7.77 -11.80
C ASN A 43 1.34 -7.09 -10.83
N ILE A 44 0.08 -6.92 -11.19
CA ILE A 44 -0.88 -6.26 -10.30
C ILE A 44 -1.00 -7.03 -8.98
N SER A 45 -0.84 -6.31 -7.89
CA SER A 45 -1.04 -6.86 -6.56
C SER A 45 -2.53 -6.92 -6.19
N LEU A 46 -2.87 -7.80 -5.26
CA LEU A 46 -4.25 -8.03 -4.84
C LEU A 46 -4.96 -6.74 -4.37
N ASP A 47 -4.24 -5.91 -3.60
CA ASP A 47 -4.75 -4.62 -3.13
C ASP A 47 -5.05 -3.66 -4.28
N GLN A 48 -4.17 -3.58 -5.28
CA GLN A 48 -4.38 -2.73 -6.44
C GLN A 48 -5.48 -3.29 -7.36
N ALA A 49 -5.59 -4.61 -7.50
CA ALA A 49 -6.70 -5.23 -8.20
C ALA A 49 -8.04 -4.92 -7.51
N ALA A 50 -8.13 -5.03 -6.19
CA ALA A 50 -9.31 -4.61 -5.43
C ALA A 50 -9.61 -3.12 -5.61
N ALA A 51 -8.58 -2.26 -5.59
CA ALA A 51 -8.73 -0.82 -5.78
C ALA A 51 -9.29 -0.43 -7.15
N GLU A 52 -9.06 -1.22 -8.20
CA GLU A 52 -9.68 -0.99 -9.52
C GLU A 52 -11.21 -1.15 -9.47
N PHE A 53 -11.74 -2.02 -8.59
CA PHE A 53 -13.18 -2.26 -8.46
C PHE A 53 -13.86 -1.27 -7.50
N VAL A 54 -13.27 -1.05 -6.31
CA VAL A 54 -13.94 -0.30 -5.24
C VAL A 54 -13.38 1.11 -5.05
N GLY A 55 -12.15 1.36 -5.48
CA GLY A 55 -11.41 2.59 -5.17
C GLY A 55 -11.91 3.84 -5.90
N SER A 56 -12.71 3.69 -6.96
CA SER A 56 -13.30 4.84 -7.67
C SER A 56 -14.33 5.63 -6.84
N LYS A 57 -14.84 5.03 -5.76
CA LYS A 57 -15.86 5.63 -4.89
C LYS A 57 -15.27 6.35 -3.69
N THR A 58 -13.98 6.27 -3.47
CA THR A 58 -13.30 6.78 -2.29
C THR A 58 -12.23 7.82 -2.65
N ARG A 59 -11.81 8.63 -1.68
CA ARG A 59 -10.75 9.65 -1.88
C ARG A 59 -9.42 9.02 -2.26
N PHE A 60 -9.08 7.90 -1.63
CA PHE A 60 -7.88 7.13 -1.91
C PHE A 60 -8.31 5.76 -2.45
N PRO A 61 -8.01 5.41 -3.70
CA PRO A 61 -8.34 4.10 -4.26
C PRO A 61 -7.81 2.95 -3.41
N SER A 62 -6.61 3.12 -2.86
CA SER A 62 -5.98 2.28 -1.86
C SER A 62 -5.07 3.14 -0.98
N ILE A 63 -4.80 2.67 0.23
CA ILE A 63 -3.77 3.20 1.12
C ILE A 63 -2.76 2.10 1.34
N ASN A 64 -1.51 2.36 0.93
CA ASN A 64 -0.38 1.49 1.20
C ASN A 64 0.48 2.13 2.30
N THR A 65 0.72 1.41 3.37
CA THR A 65 1.46 1.88 4.54
C THR A 65 2.53 0.88 4.94
N GLY A 66 3.56 1.35 5.61
CA GLY A 66 4.62 0.49 6.15
C GLY A 66 5.53 1.26 7.09
N ILE A 67 6.08 0.58 8.08
CA ILE A 67 7.03 1.16 9.04
C ILE A 67 8.48 1.09 8.56
N VAL A 68 8.73 0.40 7.45
CA VAL A 68 10.06 0.22 6.87
C VAL A 68 10.09 0.77 5.45
N HIS A 69 11.20 1.40 5.08
CA HIS A 69 11.42 1.86 3.72
C HIS A 69 11.67 0.69 2.76
N GLY A 70 11.21 0.82 1.52
CA GLY A 70 11.56 -0.10 0.44
C GLY A 70 10.75 -1.39 0.41
N THR A 71 9.48 -1.32 0.79
CA THR A 71 8.56 -2.44 0.61
C THR A 71 8.14 -2.55 -0.86
N ASP A 72 8.10 -3.76 -1.39
CA ASP A 72 7.84 -4.04 -2.81
C ASP A 72 6.53 -4.84 -3.01
N MET A 73 5.57 -4.75 -2.07
CA MET A 73 4.35 -5.57 -2.13
C MET A 73 3.30 -5.07 -3.13
N CYS A 74 3.16 -3.75 -3.28
CA CYS A 74 2.05 -3.14 -3.98
C CYS A 74 2.44 -2.68 -5.39
N TRP A 75 1.76 -3.22 -6.40
CA TRP A 75 2.07 -2.99 -7.82
C TRP A 75 0.80 -2.75 -8.63
N THR A 76 0.82 -1.74 -9.48
CA THR A 76 -0.26 -1.49 -10.43
C THR A 76 -0.25 -2.52 -11.54
N ARG A 77 -1.36 -2.63 -12.30
CA ARG A 77 -1.46 -3.49 -13.50
C ARG A 77 -0.37 -3.23 -14.53
N ALA A 78 0.11 -2.02 -14.61
CA ALA A 78 1.19 -1.63 -15.50
C ALA A 78 2.60 -1.95 -14.96
N GLY A 79 2.71 -2.68 -13.86
CA GLY A 79 4.00 -3.03 -13.25
C GLY A 79 4.70 -1.84 -12.57
N VAL A 80 3.95 -0.81 -12.17
CA VAL A 80 4.49 0.33 -11.44
C VAL A 80 4.35 0.09 -9.94
N HIS A 81 5.45 0.20 -9.22
CA HIS A 81 5.47 0.09 -7.76
C HIS A 81 4.67 1.24 -7.12
N VAL A 82 3.86 0.91 -6.14
CA VAL A 82 3.10 1.86 -5.31
C VAL A 82 3.82 1.99 -3.97
N PRO A 83 4.58 3.06 -3.76
CA PRO A 83 5.37 3.20 -2.53
C PRO A 83 4.46 3.35 -1.31
N PRO A 84 4.87 2.79 -0.15
CA PRO A 84 4.11 2.94 1.08
C PRO A 84 4.27 4.35 1.68
N ILE A 85 3.24 4.81 2.37
CA ILE A 85 3.33 5.93 3.30
C ILE A 85 3.92 5.39 4.59
N ASN A 86 5.15 5.80 4.90
CA ASN A 86 5.92 5.29 6.04
C ASN A 86 6.05 6.29 7.20
N ASN A 87 5.26 7.35 7.17
CA ASN A 87 5.19 8.33 8.25
C ASN A 87 3.72 8.53 8.64
N PRO A 88 3.36 8.22 9.91
CA PRO A 88 1.98 8.35 10.38
C PRO A 88 1.42 9.77 10.28
N ALA A 89 2.26 10.81 10.51
CA ALA A 89 1.83 12.20 10.40
C ALA A 89 1.51 12.58 8.94
N MET A 90 2.25 12.02 7.97
CA MET A 90 1.91 12.20 6.55
C MET A 90 0.57 11.54 6.21
N LEU A 91 0.32 10.32 6.73
CA LEU A 91 -0.95 9.64 6.54
C LEU A 91 -2.10 10.44 7.18
N PHE A 92 -1.94 10.87 8.43
CA PHE A 92 -2.93 11.70 9.13
C PHE A 92 -3.27 12.97 8.34
N ARG A 93 -2.26 13.73 7.92
CA ARG A 93 -2.45 14.94 7.10
C ARG A 93 -3.13 14.63 5.76
N GLY A 94 -2.75 13.52 5.13
CA GLY A 94 -3.41 13.05 3.91
C GLY A 94 -4.90 12.81 4.11
N LEU A 95 -5.28 12.17 5.19
CA LEU A 95 -6.67 11.80 5.50
C LEU A 95 -7.52 12.98 5.97
N PHE A 96 -7.02 13.79 6.90
CA PHE A 96 -7.86 14.68 7.72
C PHE A 96 -7.57 16.16 7.55
N VAL A 97 -6.36 16.56 7.18
CA VAL A 97 -6.01 18.00 7.08
C VAL A 97 -6.25 18.50 5.66
N SER A 98 -7.19 19.43 5.53
CA SER A 98 -7.41 20.11 4.25
C SER A 98 -6.31 21.15 4.00
N PRO A 99 -5.72 21.18 2.80
CA PRO A 99 -4.73 22.22 2.49
C PRO A 99 -5.39 23.62 2.51
N PRO A 100 -4.66 24.68 2.86
CA PRO A 100 -5.13 26.04 2.65
C PRO A 100 -5.56 26.28 1.20
N GLN A 101 -6.55 27.15 0.97
CA GLN A 101 -7.12 27.41 -0.35
C GLN A 101 -6.05 27.72 -1.42
N SER A 102 -5.05 28.55 -1.06
CA SER A 102 -3.94 28.89 -1.96
C SER A 102 -3.13 27.66 -2.42
N LYS A 103 -2.94 26.66 -1.54
CA LYS A 103 -2.27 25.39 -1.90
C LYS A 103 -3.18 24.48 -2.73
N ALA A 104 -4.49 24.49 -2.47
CA ALA A 104 -5.46 23.76 -3.27
C ALA A 104 -5.50 24.28 -4.72
N ASP A 105 -5.44 25.59 -4.92
CA ASP A 105 -5.40 26.20 -6.25
C ASP A 105 -4.10 25.85 -7.00
N VAL A 106 -2.96 25.86 -6.32
CA VAL A 106 -1.68 25.42 -6.90
C VAL A 106 -1.73 23.96 -7.28
N GLU A 107 -2.30 23.09 -6.44
CA GLU A 107 -2.40 21.67 -6.74
C GLU A 107 -3.37 21.41 -7.90
N ARG A 108 -4.48 22.14 -8.00
CA ARG A 108 -5.37 22.11 -9.16
C ARG A 108 -4.63 22.42 -10.45
N MET A 109 -3.86 23.53 -10.49
CA MET A 109 -3.05 23.89 -11.66
C MET A 109 -2.02 22.81 -12.02
N ARG A 110 -1.39 22.18 -11.02
CA ARG A 110 -0.46 21.06 -11.25
C ARG A 110 -1.15 19.86 -11.88
N LEU A 111 -2.33 19.49 -11.38
CA LEU A 111 -3.13 18.38 -11.92
C LEU A 111 -3.59 18.65 -13.35
N GLU A 112 -3.99 19.89 -13.65
CA GLU A 112 -4.35 20.33 -15.00
C GLU A 112 -3.15 20.26 -15.96
N HIS A 113 -1.99 20.74 -15.52
CA HIS A 113 -0.76 20.69 -16.31
C HIS A 113 -0.31 19.24 -16.60
N ARG A 114 -0.36 18.37 -15.59
CA ARG A 114 -0.04 16.94 -15.76
C ARG A 114 -1.00 16.28 -16.77
N GLY A 115 -2.28 16.56 -16.70
CA GLY A 115 -3.26 16.08 -17.66
C GLY A 115 -2.92 16.52 -19.10
N SER A 116 -2.56 17.78 -19.31
CA SER A 116 -2.16 18.32 -20.62
C SER A 116 -0.91 17.62 -21.20
N VAL A 117 0.09 17.32 -20.35
CA VAL A 117 1.30 16.58 -20.78
C VAL A 117 0.95 15.16 -21.22
N LEU A 118 0.05 14.47 -20.49
CA LEU A 118 -0.37 13.12 -20.82
C LEU A 118 -1.14 13.06 -22.14
N ASP A 119 -1.97 14.07 -22.46
CA ASP A 119 -2.67 14.16 -23.74
C ASP A 119 -1.69 14.24 -24.92
N VAL A 120 -0.65 15.06 -24.82
CA VAL A 120 0.40 15.16 -25.86
C VAL A 120 1.15 13.85 -26.03
N LEU A 121 1.48 13.18 -24.93
CA LEU A 121 2.16 11.88 -24.97
C LEU A 121 1.30 10.82 -25.66
N ARG A 122 -0.01 10.80 -25.41
CA ARG A 122 -0.94 9.85 -26.00
C ARG A 122 -1.00 9.97 -27.53
N ASP A 123 -1.06 11.18 -28.06
CA ASP A 123 -1.15 11.40 -29.51
C ASP A 123 0.17 11.02 -30.20
N SER A 124 1.30 11.37 -29.61
CA SER A 124 2.62 10.96 -30.11
C SER A 124 2.79 9.43 -30.10
N ALA A 125 2.32 8.77 -29.03
CA ALA A 125 2.39 7.31 -28.93
C ALA A 125 1.50 6.60 -29.95
N ARG A 126 0.30 7.13 -30.25
CA ARG A 126 -0.56 6.60 -31.32
C ARG A 126 0.08 6.71 -32.71
N ALA A 127 0.78 7.80 -32.97
CA ALA A 127 1.50 7.95 -34.23
C ALA A 127 2.64 6.94 -34.35
N LEU A 128 3.40 6.76 -33.27
CA LEU A 128 4.49 5.78 -33.19
C LEU A 128 4.00 4.34 -33.35
N HIS A 129 2.89 3.97 -32.70
CA HIS A 129 2.30 2.62 -32.74
C HIS A 129 2.15 2.09 -34.20
N ARG A 130 1.75 2.95 -35.13
CA ARG A 130 1.54 2.57 -36.53
C ARG A 130 2.82 2.18 -37.27
N THR A 131 3.99 2.53 -36.75
CA THR A 131 5.30 2.29 -37.34
C THR A 131 6.05 1.12 -36.74
N LEU A 132 5.52 0.54 -35.63
CA LEU A 132 6.18 -0.50 -34.87
C LEU A 132 5.79 -1.90 -35.32
N ASN A 133 6.66 -2.89 -35.06
CA ASN A 133 6.33 -4.31 -35.18
C ASN A 133 5.39 -4.75 -34.04
N ALA A 134 4.78 -5.94 -34.14
CA ALA A 134 3.79 -6.43 -33.19
C ALA A 134 4.31 -6.53 -31.74
N ALA A 135 5.57 -6.90 -31.52
CA ALA A 135 6.14 -7.00 -30.18
C ALA A 135 6.29 -5.62 -29.50
N ASP A 136 6.73 -4.62 -30.27
CA ASP A 136 6.89 -3.26 -29.79
C ASP A 136 5.54 -2.53 -29.69
N GLN A 137 4.56 -2.86 -30.53
CA GLN A 137 3.16 -2.41 -30.38
C GLN A 137 2.61 -2.87 -29.03
N ASN A 138 2.78 -4.14 -28.66
CA ASN A 138 2.34 -4.65 -27.35
C ASN A 138 2.96 -3.91 -26.18
N LYS A 139 4.27 -3.60 -26.23
CA LYS A 139 4.94 -2.80 -25.20
C LYS A 139 4.38 -1.38 -25.12
N LEU A 140 4.12 -0.76 -26.27
CA LEU A 140 3.55 0.57 -26.32
C LEU A 140 2.11 0.60 -25.80
N ASP A 141 1.31 -0.44 -26.07
CA ASP A 141 -0.06 -0.58 -25.53
C ASP A 141 -0.05 -0.73 -24.01
N GLN A 142 0.91 -1.46 -23.45
CA GLN A 142 1.13 -1.55 -21.99
C GLN A 142 1.47 -0.17 -21.42
N TYR A 143 2.37 0.57 -22.06
CA TYR A 143 2.70 1.94 -21.67
C TYR A 143 1.47 2.86 -21.72
N LEU A 144 0.69 2.80 -22.79
CA LEU A 144 -0.55 3.58 -22.92
C LEU A 144 -1.61 3.21 -21.87
N THR A 145 -1.66 1.95 -21.45
CA THR A 145 -2.50 1.51 -20.33
C THR A 145 -2.05 2.15 -19.04
N SER A 146 -0.74 2.20 -18.78
CA SER A 146 -0.18 2.92 -17.62
C SER A 146 -0.55 4.39 -17.60
N VAL A 147 -0.46 5.05 -18.78
CA VAL A 147 -0.84 6.46 -18.93
C VAL A 147 -2.32 6.67 -18.59
N ARG A 148 -3.23 5.79 -19.07
CA ARG A 148 -4.67 5.84 -18.72
C ARG A 148 -4.93 5.69 -17.25
N ASP A 149 -4.18 4.83 -16.56
CA ASP A 149 -4.32 4.66 -15.11
C ASP A 149 -3.89 5.92 -14.36
N VAL A 150 -2.82 6.58 -14.80
CA VAL A 150 -2.41 7.88 -14.25
C VAL A 150 -3.47 8.95 -14.52
N GLU A 151 -4.02 9.03 -15.73
CA GLU A 151 -5.10 9.96 -16.10
C GLU A 151 -6.33 9.77 -15.18
N ARG A 152 -6.75 8.53 -14.97
CA ARG A 152 -7.88 8.21 -14.08
C ARG A 152 -7.62 8.66 -12.65
N ARG A 153 -6.42 8.39 -12.11
CA ARG A 153 -6.04 8.84 -10.77
C ARG A 153 -5.99 10.36 -10.64
N LEU A 154 -5.50 11.07 -11.67
CA LEU A 154 -5.50 12.53 -11.71
C LEU A 154 -6.93 13.08 -11.72
N GLN A 155 -7.82 12.51 -12.52
CA GLN A 155 -9.22 12.91 -12.57
C GLN A 155 -9.92 12.72 -11.22
N MET A 156 -9.74 11.56 -10.58
CA MET A 156 -10.24 11.30 -9.24
C MET A 156 -9.69 12.31 -8.23
N SER A 157 -8.39 12.60 -8.27
CA SER A 157 -7.77 13.59 -7.38
C SER A 157 -8.40 14.97 -7.54
N LYS A 158 -8.73 15.39 -8.78
CA LYS A 158 -9.43 16.67 -9.04
C LYS A 158 -10.83 16.68 -8.42
N GLU A 159 -11.61 15.62 -8.56
CA GLU A 159 -12.96 15.51 -8.02
C GLU A 159 -12.97 15.57 -6.48
N TRP A 160 -11.98 14.93 -5.84
CA TRP A 160 -11.86 14.93 -4.39
C TRP A 160 -11.24 16.22 -3.80
N LEU A 161 -10.58 17.04 -4.63
CA LEU A 161 -9.92 18.25 -4.15
C LEU A 161 -10.90 19.23 -3.47
N HIS A 162 -12.12 19.32 -3.98
CA HIS A 162 -13.18 20.21 -3.47
C HIS A 162 -14.08 19.57 -2.41
N ARG A 163 -13.94 18.27 -2.15
CA ARG A 163 -14.73 17.60 -1.12
C ARG A 163 -14.05 17.80 0.24
N PRO A 164 -14.80 18.17 1.29
CA PRO A 164 -14.23 18.28 2.62
C PRO A 164 -13.65 16.94 3.07
N LYS A 165 -12.57 17.01 3.85
CA LYS A 165 -12.03 15.83 4.52
C LYS A 165 -12.85 15.53 5.77
N PRO A 166 -12.95 14.24 6.18
CA PRO A 166 -13.62 13.89 7.42
C PRO A 166 -12.88 14.51 8.62
N LYS A 167 -13.60 14.74 9.72
CA LYS A 167 -12.99 15.16 10.98
C LYS A 167 -12.46 13.93 11.70
N PRO A 168 -11.21 13.96 12.16
CA PRO A 168 -10.67 12.84 12.93
C PRO A 168 -11.32 12.78 14.32
N SER A 169 -11.40 11.56 14.85
CA SER A 169 -11.78 11.31 16.25
C SER A 169 -10.58 11.21 17.19
N ILE A 170 -9.38 11.41 16.66
CA ILE A 170 -8.12 11.42 17.42
C ILE A 170 -7.44 12.78 17.28
N GLU A 171 -6.51 13.06 18.18
CA GLU A 171 -5.67 14.26 18.12
C GLU A 171 -4.77 14.25 16.88
N GLU A 172 -4.30 15.45 16.49
CA GLU A 172 -3.39 15.57 15.34
C GLU A 172 -2.09 14.80 15.60
N VAL A 173 -1.75 13.94 14.66
CA VAL A 173 -0.48 13.22 14.68
C VAL A 173 0.60 14.15 14.17
N LEU A 174 1.46 14.58 15.08
CA LEU A 174 2.60 15.44 14.77
C LEU A 174 3.75 14.65 14.14
N ASP A 175 4.63 15.35 13.43
CA ASP A 175 5.84 14.79 12.84
C ASP A 175 6.96 14.76 13.90
N GLU A 176 6.81 13.87 14.86
CA GLU A 176 7.74 13.66 15.97
C GLU A 176 8.47 12.33 15.81
N GLU A 177 9.67 12.25 16.35
CA GLU A 177 10.38 10.99 16.41
C GLU A 177 9.67 10.04 17.40
N ARG A 178 9.29 8.85 16.92
CA ARG A 178 8.60 7.80 17.68
C ARG A 178 9.35 6.49 17.59
N GLN A 179 9.12 5.64 18.56
CA GLN A 179 9.53 4.25 18.44
C GLN A 179 8.63 3.53 17.41
N GLN A 180 9.19 2.61 16.66
CA GLN A 180 8.42 1.86 15.66
C GLN A 180 7.33 0.99 16.29
N ILE A 181 7.53 0.52 17.53
CA ILE A 181 6.50 -0.23 18.27
C ILE A 181 5.22 0.60 18.47
N ASP A 182 5.35 1.92 18.67
CA ASP A 182 4.21 2.84 18.81
C ASP A 182 3.63 3.19 17.44
N GLU A 183 4.48 3.31 16.41
CA GLU A 183 4.03 3.58 15.03
C GLU A 183 3.15 2.46 14.47
N VAL A 184 3.42 1.19 14.81
CA VAL A 184 2.58 0.05 14.39
C VAL A 184 1.12 0.24 14.81
N GLU A 185 0.90 0.60 16.08
CA GLU A 185 -0.45 0.84 16.58
C GLU A 185 -1.09 2.06 15.91
N LEU A 186 -0.34 3.14 15.80
CA LEU A 186 -0.81 4.37 15.20
C LEU A 186 -1.20 4.18 13.72
N PHE A 187 -0.45 3.40 12.94
CA PHE A 187 -0.85 3.06 11.58
C PHE A 187 -2.16 2.27 11.55
N TYR A 188 -2.34 1.29 12.44
CA TYR A 188 -3.61 0.57 12.54
C TYR A 188 -4.78 1.48 12.89
N ASP A 189 -4.58 2.45 13.79
CA ASP A 189 -5.60 3.43 14.15
C ASP A 189 -6.00 4.30 12.97
N LEU A 190 -5.01 4.82 12.25
CA LEU A 190 -5.24 5.65 11.07
C LEU A 190 -5.92 4.86 9.94
N MET A 191 -5.55 3.58 9.77
CA MET A 191 -6.21 2.71 8.79
C MET A 191 -7.66 2.42 9.18
N ALA A 192 -7.94 2.13 10.45
CA ALA A 192 -9.31 1.95 10.95
C ALA A 192 -10.16 3.20 10.67
N LEU A 193 -9.66 4.39 11.00
CA LEU A 193 -10.34 5.65 10.73
C LEU A 193 -10.52 5.90 9.22
N ALA A 194 -9.54 5.53 8.39
CA ALA A 194 -9.65 5.68 6.95
C ALA A 194 -10.76 4.79 6.36
N LEU A 195 -10.92 3.57 6.89
CA LEU A 195 -12.01 2.65 6.52
C LEU A 195 -13.37 3.15 7.04
N GLN A 196 -13.46 3.55 8.31
CA GLN A 196 -14.68 4.08 8.92
C GLN A 196 -15.23 5.32 8.20
N THR A 197 -14.34 6.20 7.74
CA THR A 197 -14.72 7.43 7.05
C THR A 197 -14.94 7.26 5.55
N ASP A 198 -14.89 6.02 5.05
CA ASP A 198 -14.93 5.67 3.63
C ASP A 198 -13.91 6.49 2.79
N SER A 199 -12.80 6.89 3.43
CA SER A 199 -11.69 7.56 2.75
C SER A 199 -10.95 6.61 1.82
N THR A 200 -10.91 5.33 2.18
CA THR A 200 -10.50 4.19 1.36
C THR A 200 -11.29 2.94 1.74
N ARG A 201 -11.29 1.95 0.85
CA ARG A 201 -11.85 0.60 1.10
C ARG A 201 -10.79 -0.49 0.96
N VAL A 202 -9.56 -0.08 0.65
CA VAL A 202 -8.41 -0.97 0.48
C VAL A 202 -7.23 -0.38 1.22
N ALA A 203 -6.72 -1.12 2.19
CA ALA A 203 -5.56 -0.73 2.98
C ALA A 203 -4.56 -1.89 3.06
N THR A 204 -3.29 -1.59 2.87
CA THR A 204 -2.17 -2.52 2.99
C THR A 204 -1.20 -1.99 4.01
N PHE A 205 -0.72 -2.87 4.90
CA PHE A 205 0.27 -2.52 5.90
C PHE A 205 1.40 -3.54 5.92
N GLU A 206 2.62 -3.06 5.85
CA GLU A 206 3.82 -3.88 5.89
C GLU A 206 4.74 -3.47 7.03
N THR A 207 5.08 -4.43 7.89
CA THR A 207 6.06 -4.24 8.96
C THR A 207 7.50 -4.48 8.50
N GLY A 208 7.69 -5.40 7.53
CA GLY A 208 9.00 -5.72 6.95
C GLY A 208 10.01 -6.33 7.91
N LEU A 209 11.07 -6.93 7.35
CA LEU A 209 12.18 -7.50 8.12
C LEU A 209 13.10 -6.46 8.78
N GLY A 210 12.93 -5.18 8.43
CA GLY A 210 13.65 -4.06 9.03
C GLY A 210 13.00 -3.49 10.29
N PHE A 211 11.94 -4.11 10.81
CA PHE A 211 11.32 -3.73 12.07
C PHE A 211 12.36 -3.68 13.19
N ARG A 212 12.37 -2.59 13.97
CA ARG A 212 13.37 -2.34 15.04
C ARG A 212 13.08 -3.17 16.28
N THR A 213 13.42 -4.43 16.22
CA THR A 213 13.29 -5.37 17.36
C THR A 213 14.13 -4.99 18.57
N SER A 214 15.13 -4.11 18.40
CA SER A 214 15.89 -3.53 19.51
C SER A 214 15.02 -2.70 20.47
N GLU A 215 13.87 -2.20 20.03
CA GLU A 215 12.89 -1.53 20.87
C GLU A 215 12.11 -2.52 21.78
N LEU A 216 12.27 -3.82 21.52
CA LEU A 216 11.79 -4.93 22.36
C LEU A 216 12.95 -5.65 23.09
N ASP A 217 14.14 -5.06 23.13
CA ASP A 217 15.36 -5.65 23.69
C ASP A 217 15.76 -6.98 23.01
N LEU A 218 15.48 -7.14 21.71
CA LEU A 218 15.74 -8.35 20.95
C LEU A 218 16.80 -8.14 19.87
N GLY A 219 17.35 -9.25 19.35
CA GLY A 219 18.21 -9.23 18.17
C GLY A 219 17.48 -8.73 16.93
N SER A 220 18.21 -8.38 15.85
CA SER A 220 17.58 -7.86 14.64
C SER A 220 16.58 -8.86 14.03
N TYR A 221 15.41 -8.40 13.61
CA TYR A 221 14.37 -9.26 13.03
C TYR A 221 14.89 -10.10 11.86
N HIS A 222 15.64 -9.47 10.95
CA HIS A 222 16.29 -10.17 9.85
C HIS A 222 17.26 -11.27 10.35
N GLY A 223 18.09 -10.97 11.36
CA GLY A 223 19.00 -11.96 11.94
C GLY A 223 18.27 -13.10 12.64
N LEU A 224 17.13 -12.81 13.29
CA LEU A 224 16.27 -13.80 13.92
C LEU A 224 15.57 -14.68 12.88
N SER A 225 15.18 -14.14 11.72
CA SER A 225 14.57 -14.93 10.64
C SER A 225 15.51 -16.00 10.07
N HIS A 226 16.83 -15.79 10.20
CA HIS A 226 17.88 -16.78 9.90
C HIS A 226 18.25 -17.62 11.13
N HIS A 227 17.27 -18.13 11.86
CA HIS A 227 17.45 -18.77 13.18
C HIS A 227 18.29 -20.04 13.18
N GLY A 228 18.44 -20.73 12.03
CA GLY A 228 19.25 -21.96 11.92
C GLY A 228 18.86 -23.05 12.92
N LYS A 229 17.59 -23.10 13.33
CA LYS A 229 17.02 -23.99 14.37
C LYS A 229 17.54 -23.72 15.80
N SER A 230 18.13 -22.56 16.06
CA SER A 230 18.48 -22.16 17.41
C SER A 230 17.22 -21.86 18.24
N GLU A 231 17.03 -22.56 19.34
CA GLU A 231 15.87 -22.37 20.25
C GLU A 231 15.81 -20.92 20.78
N ASP A 232 16.94 -20.33 21.14
CA ASP A 232 17.00 -18.94 21.60
C ASP A 232 16.50 -17.96 20.53
N ARG A 233 16.99 -18.07 19.28
CA ARG A 233 16.54 -17.21 18.19
C ARG A 233 15.07 -17.41 17.83
N ILE A 234 14.59 -18.65 17.88
CA ILE A 234 13.18 -18.99 17.69
C ILE A 234 12.34 -18.36 18.81
N GLY A 235 12.79 -18.44 20.06
CA GLY A 235 12.11 -17.81 21.18
C GLY A 235 12.00 -16.28 21.02
N GLN A 236 13.09 -15.60 20.64
CA GLN A 236 13.08 -14.18 20.34
C GLN A 236 12.15 -13.84 19.17
N LEU A 237 12.18 -14.62 18.09
CA LEU A 237 11.29 -14.45 16.93
C LEU A 237 9.81 -14.57 17.33
N GLN A 238 9.47 -15.53 18.19
CA GLN A 238 8.11 -15.69 18.72
C GLN A 238 7.63 -14.46 19.50
N VAL A 239 8.51 -13.75 20.21
CA VAL A 239 8.15 -12.50 20.90
C VAL A 239 7.78 -11.43 19.87
N VAL A 240 8.56 -11.26 18.80
CA VAL A 240 8.29 -10.30 17.72
C VAL A 240 6.96 -10.63 17.03
N GLU A 241 6.77 -11.89 16.63
CA GLU A 241 5.56 -12.34 15.94
C GLU A 241 4.31 -12.19 16.84
N SER A 242 4.45 -12.49 18.13
CA SER A 242 3.37 -12.30 19.11
C SER A 242 3.02 -10.82 19.29
N PHE A 243 4.01 -9.93 19.32
CA PHE A 243 3.78 -8.50 19.36
C PHE A 243 2.98 -8.04 18.11
N LEU A 244 3.46 -8.34 16.93
CA LEU A 244 2.81 -7.93 15.67
C LEU A 244 1.40 -8.49 15.52
N THR A 245 1.20 -9.76 15.84
CA THR A 245 -0.13 -10.40 15.78
C THR A 245 -1.08 -9.87 16.85
N THR A 246 -0.59 -9.45 18.03
CA THR A 246 -1.39 -8.78 19.04
C THR A 246 -1.89 -7.42 18.56
N LYS A 247 -1.01 -6.62 17.92
CA LYS A 247 -1.41 -5.34 17.32
C LYS A 247 -2.44 -5.52 16.20
N LEU A 248 -2.26 -6.53 15.35
CA LEU A 248 -3.27 -6.90 14.35
C LEU A 248 -4.60 -7.32 15.00
N SER A 249 -4.56 -8.11 16.07
CA SER A 249 -5.77 -8.49 16.81
C SER A 249 -6.53 -7.27 17.35
N ASN A 250 -5.83 -6.31 17.92
CA ASN A 250 -6.43 -5.06 18.40
C ASN A 250 -7.08 -4.27 17.25
N PHE A 251 -6.42 -4.19 16.10
CA PHE A 251 -7.00 -3.57 14.91
C PHE A 251 -8.30 -4.25 14.47
N LEU A 252 -8.34 -5.58 14.45
CA LEU A 252 -9.55 -6.34 14.11
C LEU A 252 -10.69 -6.11 15.12
N VAL A 253 -10.38 -5.95 16.42
CA VAL A 253 -11.38 -5.55 17.44
C VAL A 253 -11.97 -4.19 17.08
N ARG A 254 -11.12 -3.19 16.80
CA ARG A 254 -11.58 -1.84 16.41
C ARG A 254 -12.47 -1.85 15.17
N LEU A 255 -12.13 -2.66 14.16
CA LEU A 255 -12.97 -2.78 12.97
C LEU A 255 -14.35 -3.38 13.27
N LYS A 256 -14.42 -4.36 14.18
CA LYS A 256 -15.69 -4.93 14.65
C LYS A 256 -16.52 -3.91 15.42
N GLU A 257 -15.90 -3.18 16.35
CA GLU A 257 -16.58 -2.14 17.14
C GLU A 257 -17.05 -0.96 16.27
N ALA A 258 -16.35 -0.68 15.21
CA ALA A 258 -16.67 0.37 14.25
C ALA A 258 -17.81 0.04 13.30
N GLN A 259 -18.33 -1.21 13.31
CA GLN A 259 -19.35 -1.70 12.37
C GLN A 259 -18.99 -1.46 10.90
N VAL A 260 -17.70 -1.58 10.58
CA VAL A 260 -17.21 -1.32 9.22
C VAL A 260 -17.65 -2.40 8.23
N PHE A 261 -18.20 -3.51 8.73
CA PHE A 261 -18.52 -4.72 7.95
C PHE A 261 -20.00 -5.15 8.05
N ASP A 262 -20.90 -4.25 8.39
CA ASP A 262 -22.36 -4.51 8.33
C ASP A 262 -22.92 -4.32 6.91
#